data_317bcf02a6e2ef9811ee3e8f6c27ed3e
#
_entry.id   317bcf02a6e2ef9811ee3e8f6c27ed3e
#
_cell.length_a   1.000
_cell.length_b   1.000
_cell.length_c   1.000
_cell.angle_alpha   90.00
_cell.angle_beta   90.00
_cell.angle_gamma   90.00
#
_symmetry.space_group_name_H-M   'P 1'
#
loop_
_entity.id
_entity.type
_entity.pdbx_description
1 polymer ?
#
loop_
_entity_poly.entity_id
_entity_poly.type
_entity_poly.pdbx_seq_one_letter_code
_entity_poly.pdbx_strand_id
1 'polypeptide(L)'
;MKQSIILFSAVLLSNLGNAQEATPPDSPLWLRNASISPDGQIIAFCYQGDIWRVPTAGGDAVPLTTNEAFDYAPVWSHDGKQLAFASIRHGNADVFVMAATGGAPTRLTFHSTGEMPMDFTIDNANIIFYGGRQDDVRNQQFPVGGLGELYTVPAKGGRPLRLSTIAMQAARYNPAGTLIAYHDRKGYEDNYRKHHTSSVTRDIWTFNPATQEYKQLSTFSGEDRNPIFSKDGNTIYYLSEEKGSYNI
;
A
#
# COMPACT_ATOMS: atom_id res chain seq x y z
N MET A 1 38.19 66.36 45.86
CA MET A 1 37.65 64.96 45.77
C MET A 1 37.18 64.75 44.34
N LYS A 2 37.94 64.04 43.53
CA LYS A 2 37.61 63.69 42.13
C LYS A 2 37.14 62.28 42.13
N GLN A 3 35.85 62.07 41.74
CA GLN A 3 35.28 60.73 41.50
C GLN A 3 35.57 60.33 40.06
N SER A 4 36.31 59.25 39.86
CA SER A 4 36.51 58.61 38.59
C SER A 4 35.39 57.62 38.33
N ILE A 5 34.64 57.85 37.24
CA ILE A 5 33.64 56.92 36.71
C ILE A 5 34.32 55.96 35.79
N ILE A 6 34.35 54.69 36.12
CA ILE A 6 34.82 53.62 35.25
C ILE A 6 33.64 53.12 34.42
N LEU A 7 33.66 53.37 33.10
CA LEU A 7 32.72 52.78 32.14
C LEU A 7 33.17 51.34 31.82
N PHE A 8 32.30 50.36 32.18
CA PHE A 8 32.42 49.00 31.71
C PHE A 8 31.71 48.87 30.35
N SER A 9 32.47 48.77 29.28
CA SER A 9 31.95 48.39 27.98
C SER A 9 31.76 46.90 27.91
N ALA A 10 30.54 46.44 27.95
CA ALA A 10 30.19 45.04 27.70
C ALA A 10 30.17 44.79 26.18
N VAL A 11 31.16 44.04 25.68
CA VAL A 11 31.16 43.54 24.32
C VAL A 11 30.27 42.31 24.26
N LEU A 12 29.07 42.46 23.70
CA LEU A 12 28.23 41.35 23.31
C LEU A 12 28.81 40.72 22.05
N LEU A 13 29.50 39.61 22.18
CA LEU A 13 29.85 38.70 21.07
C LEU A 13 28.56 37.96 20.68
N SER A 14 27.88 38.44 19.64
CA SER A 14 26.79 37.70 18.98
C SER A 14 27.45 36.58 18.17
N ASN A 15 27.43 35.37 18.72
CA ASN A 15 27.63 34.14 17.96
C ASN A 15 26.42 33.98 17.02
N LEU A 16 26.52 34.58 15.84
CA LEU A 16 25.70 34.16 14.69
C LEU A 16 26.17 32.76 14.28
N GLY A 17 25.63 31.74 14.94
CA GLY A 17 25.73 30.39 14.44
C GLY A 17 25.15 30.37 13.03
N ASN A 18 26.01 30.18 12.04
CA ASN A 18 25.55 29.81 10.70
C ASN A 18 24.72 28.52 10.86
N ALA A 19 23.40 28.66 10.86
CA ALA A 19 22.55 27.53 10.59
C ALA A 19 22.92 27.09 9.17
N GLN A 20 23.73 26.05 9.08
CA GLN A 20 24.04 25.41 7.82
C GLN A 20 22.71 24.87 7.34
N GLU A 21 22.12 25.48 6.32
CA GLU A 21 20.96 24.94 5.63
C GLU A 21 21.33 23.53 5.23
N ALA A 22 20.61 22.57 5.85
CA ALA A 22 20.76 21.18 5.49
C ALA A 22 20.41 21.06 4.00
N THR A 23 21.42 20.81 3.16
CA THR A 23 21.18 20.46 1.76
C THR A 23 20.16 19.33 1.76
N PRO A 24 19.06 19.44 1.00
CA PRO A 24 18.10 18.34 0.89
C PRO A 24 18.88 17.07 0.53
N PRO A 25 18.57 15.94 1.14
CA PRO A 25 19.25 14.69 0.79
C PRO A 25 19.10 14.47 -0.72
N ASP A 26 20.17 14.06 -1.40
CA ASP A 26 20.18 13.76 -2.83
C ASP A 26 19.13 12.69 -3.25
N SER A 27 18.52 12.05 -2.28
CA SER A 27 17.49 11.01 -2.47
C SER A 27 16.24 11.38 -1.67
N PRO A 28 15.04 11.32 -2.28
CA PRO A 28 13.79 11.55 -1.59
C PRO A 28 13.59 10.45 -0.54
N LEU A 29 13.33 10.84 0.71
CA LEU A 29 13.02 9.92 1.80
C LEU A 29 11.52 9.56 1.78
N TRP A 30 11.17 8.37 2.27
CA TRP A 30 9.78 7.95 2.50
C TRP A 30 8.97 7.66 1.24
N LEU A 31 9.60 7.21 0.15
CA LEU A 31 8.90 6.60 -0.98
C LEU A 31 8.25 5.29 -0.52
N ARG A 32 6.95 5.12 -0.81
CA ARG A 32 6.16 3.96 -0.36
C ARG A 32 5.25 3.44 -1.46
N ASN A 33 4.79 2.18 -1.29
CA ASN A 33 3.78 1.56 -2.13
C ASN A 33 4.08 1.68 -3.63
N ALA A 34 5.32 1.40 -4.04
CA ALA A 34 5.70 1.40 -5.44
C ALA A 34 4.94 0.30 -6.22
N SER A 35 4.41 0.66 -7.38
CA SER A 35 3.66 -0.22 -8.28
C SER A 35 4.09 0.08 -9.72
N ILE A 36 4.57 -0.96 -10.43
CA ILE A 36 5.01 -0.82 -11.82
C ILE A 36 3.84 -1.02 -12.78
N SER A 37 3.81 -0.23 -13.87
CA SER A 37 2.80 -0.38 -14.93
C SER A 37 2.95 -1.73 -15.66
N PRO A 38 1.88 -2.29 -16.25
CA PRO A 38 1.93 -3.59 -16.92
C PRO A 38 2.93 -3.70 -18.07
N ASP A 39 3.23 -2.58 -18.72
CA ASP A 39 4.25 -2.47 -19.77
C ASP A 39 5.69 -2.27 -19.21
N GLY A 40 5.82 -2.11 -17.90
CA GLY A 40 7.10 -1.90 -17.23
C GLY A 40 7.71 -0.52 -17.43
N GLN A 41 7.01 0.47 -18.00
CA GLN A 41 7.59 1.75 -18.37
C GLN A 41 7.44 2.84 -17.30
N ILE A 42 6.48 2.69 -16.37
CA ILE A 42 6.14 3.71 -15.38
C ILE A 42 6.04 3.07 -13.99
N ILE A 43 6.56 3.74 -12.98
CA ILE A 43 6.36 3.42 -11.57
C ILE A 43 5.41 4.46 -10.98
N ALA A 44 4.29 4.02 -10.41
CA ALA A 44 3.47 4.80 -9.49
C ALA A 44 3.91 4.54 -8.06
N PHE A 45 3.93 5.57 -7.22
CA PHE A 45 4.36 5.45 -5.83
C PHE A 45 3.72 6.53 -4.96
N CYS A 46 3.79 6.37 -3.64
CA CYS A 46 3.32 7.38 -2.69
C CYS A 46 4.49 8.21 -2.17
N TYR A 47 4.32 9.51 -2.18
CA TYR A 47 5.26 10.45 -1.60
C TYR A 47 4.51 11.66 -1.03
N GLN A 48 4.82 12.04 0.21
CA GLN A 48 4.22 13.18 0.92
C GLN A 48 2.67 13.22 0.93
N GLY A 49 2.03 12.06 0.94
CA GLY A 49 0.57 11.96 1.01
C GLY A 49 -0.14 11.88 -0.34
N ASP A 50 0.59 12.00 -1.44
CA ASP A 50 0.06 11.93 -2.80
C ASP A 50 0.59 10.74 -3.60
N ILE A 51 -0.13 10.40 -4.67
CA ILE A 51 0.33 9.46 -5.69
C ILE A 51 1.15 10.21 -6.73
N TRP A 52 2.33 9.69 -6.99
CA TRP A 52 3.28 10.19 -7.99
C TRP A 52 3.56 9.13 -9.03
N ARG A 53 4.07 9.53 -10.18
CA ARG A 53 4.60 8.62 -11.19
C ARG A 53 5.95 9.09 -11.71
N VAL A 54 6.79 8.12 -12.13
CA VAL A 54 8.10 8.37 -12.73
C VAL A 54 8.37 7.30 -13.80
N PRO A 55 9.06 7.61 -14.92
CA PRO A 55 9.53 6.60 -15.85
C PRO A 55 10.48 5.61 -15.18
N THR A 56 10.42 4.32 -15.51
CA THR A 56 11.36 3.30 -15.00
C THR A 56 12.79 3.55 -15.43
N ALA A 57 13.00 4.23 -16.55
CA ALA A 57 14.31 4.67 -17.01
C ALA A 57 14.91 5.85 -16.20
N GLY A 58 14.15 6.35 -15.21
CA GLY A 58 14.51 7.56 -14.45
C GLY A 58 13.97 8.84 -15.09
N GLY A 59 14.19 9.96 -14.42
CA GLY A 59 13.72 11.29 -14.83
C GLY A 59 12.88 11.95 -13.74
N ASP A 60 12.11 12.97 -14.12
CA ASP A 60 11.30 13.75 -13.19
C ASP A 60 10.03 12.99 -12.78
N ALA A 61 9.78 12.98 -11.48
CA ALA A 61 8.53 12.48 -10.94
C ALA A 61 7.44 13.55 -11.04
N VAL A 62 6.23 13.14 -11.43
CA VAL A 62 5.05 14.03 -11.55
C VAL A 62 3.96 13.58 -10.59
N PRO A 63 3.34 14.49 -9.82
CA PRO A 63 2.19 14.15 -8.98
C PRO A 63 0.98 13.82 -9.86
N LEU A 64 0.25 12.79 -9.45
CA LEU A 64 -1.06 12.43 -10.04
C LEU A 64 -2.22 12.91 -9.18
N THR A 65 -1.99 13.02 -7.87
CA THR A 65 -2.93 13.62 -6.92
C THR A 65 -2.28 14.78 -6.18
N THR A 66 -3.10 15.72 -5.69
CA THR A 66 -2.66 16.91 -4.97
C THR A 66 -3.70 17.31 -3.93
N ASN A 67 -4.32 16.31 -3.29
CA ASN A 67 -5.34 16.55 -2.27
C ASN A 67 -4.69 16.66 -0.88
N GLU A 68 -5.31 17.40 0.04
CA GLU A 68 -4.84 17.50 1.44
C GLU A 68 -4.92 16.16 2.19
N ALA A 69 -5.77 15.24 1.74
CA ALA A 69 -5.93 13.93 2.34
C ALA A 69 -4.86 12.96 1.81
N PHE A 70 -4.54 11.96 2.62
CA PHE A 70 -3.56 10.95 2.27
C PHE A 70 -4.09 9.98 1.22
N ASP A 71 -3.40 9.90 0.07
CA ASP A 71 -3.64 8.98 -1.03
C ASP A 71 -2.51 7.93 -1.06
N TYR A 72 -2.84 6.63 -1.12
CA TYR A 72 -1.84 5.56 -1.03
C TYR A 72 -2.28 4.26 -1.70
N ALA A 73 -1.36 3.28 -1.75
CA ALA A 73 -1.56 1.96 -2.33
C ALA A 73 -2.05 1.99 -3.80
N PRO A 74 -1.31 2.65 -4.72
CA PRO A 74 -1.68 2.68 -6.13
C PRO A 74 -1.60 1.29 -6.75
N VAL A 75 -2.62 0.93 -7.54
CA VAL A 75 -2.75 -0.32 -8.28
C VAL A 75 -3.09 -0.01 -9.72
N TRP A 76 -2.32 -0.55 -10.65
CA TRP A 76 -2.56 -0.40 -12.09
C TRP A 76 -3.67 -1.34 -12.59
N SER A 77 -4.48 -0.84 -13.52
CA SER A 77 -5.28 -1.73 -14.38
C SER A 77 -4.37 -2.54 -15.32
N HIS A 78 -4.77 -3.75 -15.70
CA HIS A 78 -3.94 -4.62 -16.54
C HIS A 78 -3.70 -4.06 -17.95
N ASP A 79 -4.53 -3.13 -18.43
CA ASP A 79 -4.32 -2.38 -19.69
C ASP A 79 -3.48 -1.10 -19.49
N GLY A 80 -3.05 -0.79 -18.29
CA GLY A 80 -2.24 0.37 -17.94
C GLY A 80 -2.94 1.73 -18.04
N LYS A 81 -4.27 1.77 -18.25
CA LYS A 81 -4.99 3.02 -18.48
C LYS A 81 -5.55 3.66 -17.22
N GLN A 82 -5.69 2.90 -16.14
CA GLN A 82 -6.27 3.36 -14.88
C GLN A 82 -5.36 3.03 -13.70
N LEU A 83 -5.49 3.84 -12.65
CA LEU A 83 -4.95 3.60 -11.31
C LEU A 83 -6.10 3.57 -10.32
N ALA A 84 -6.19 2.49 -9.53
CA ALA A 84 -6.96 2.46 -8.29
C ALA A 84 -6.05 2.80 -7.13
N PHE A 85 -6.57 3.46 -6.10
CA PHE A 85 -5.81 3.81 -4.91
C PHE A 85 -6.74 3.98 -3.70
N ALA A 86 -6.19 3.95 -2.51
CA ALA A 86 -6.90 4.27 -1.29
C ALA A 86 -6.75 5.75 -0.96
N SER A 87 -7.83 6.39 -0.48
CA SER A 87 -7.82 7.79 -0.06
C SER A 87 -8.67 8.01 1.19
N ILE A 88 -8.18 8.83 2.10
CA ILE A 88 -8.89 9.20 3.34
C ILE A 88 -9.69 10.50 3.21
N ARG A 89 -10.01 10.96 2.01
CA ARG A 89 -10.70 12.22 1.72
C ARG A 89 -12.06 12.39 2.43
N HIS A 90 -12.65 11.29 2.86
CA HIS A 90 -13.96 11.28 3.51
C HIS A 90 -13.94 10.70 4.93
N GLY A 91 -12.77 10.78 5.60
CA GLY A 91 -12.60 10.42 7.01
C GLY A 91 -12.04 9.02 7.26
N ASN A 92 -12.25 8.08 6.35
CA ASN A 92 -11.65 6.74 6.33
C ASN A 92 -11.13 6.42 4.94
N ALA A 93 -10.35 5.37 4.83
CA ALA A 93 -9.84 4.92 3.53
C ALA A 93 -10.94 4.33 2.68
N ASP A 94 -11.13 4.87 1.49
CA ASP A 94 -12.02 4.37 0.45
C ASP A 94 -11.23 4.06 -0.81
N VAL A 95 -11.80 3.20 -1.67
CA VAL A 95 -11.26 2.91 -2.99
C VAL A 95 -11.65 3.99 -3.98
N PHE A 96 -10.65 4.56 -4.63
CA PHE A 96 -10.79 5.52 -5.72
C PHE A 96 -10.17 4.96 -6.99
N VAL A 97 -10.61 5.48 -8.14
CA VAL A 97 -10.03 5.19 -9.45
C VAL A 97 -9.85 6.48 -10.24
N MET A 98 -8.78 6.56 -11.04
CA MET A 98 -8.54 7.67 -11.97
C MET A 98 -7.84 7.17 -13.23
N ALA A 99 -7.75 8.02 -14.25
CA ALA A 99 -6.90 7.74 -15.41
C ALA A 99 -5.41 7.67 -14.96
N ALA A 100 -4.63 6.77 -15.55
CA ALA A 100 -3.20 6.62 -15.27
C ALA A 100 -2.36 7.87 -15.65
N THR A 101 -2.94 8.76 -16.46
CA THR A 101 -2.36 10.05 -16.84
C THR A 101 -2.65 11.17 -15.82
N GLY A 102 -3.44 10.88 -14.78
CA GLY A 102 -3.96 11.87 -13.84
C GLY A 102 -5.36 12.37 -14.19
N GLY A 103 -5.86 13.31 -13.42
CA GLY A 103 -7.20 13.88 -13.57
C GLY A 103 -8.03 13.67 -12.29
N ALA A 104 -9.33 14.02 -12.37
CA ALA A 104 -10.22 13.92 -11.22
C ALA A 104 -10.51 12.45 -10.85
N PRO A 105 -10.19 12.01 -9.62
CA PRO A 105 -10.49 10.65 -9.20
C PRO A 105 -11.97 10.46 -8.87
N THR A 106 -12.47 9.26 -9.12
CA THR A 106 -13.83 8.83 -8.79
C THR A 106 -13.81 7.93 -7.56
N ARG A 107 -14.59 8.24 -6.53
CA ARG A 107 -14.81 7.39 -5.36
C ARG A 107 -15.69 6.21 -5.72
N LEU A 108 -15.26 4.98 -5.40
CA LEU A 108 -15.96 3.75 -5.72
C LEU A 108 -16.64 3.11 -4.50
N THR A 109 -16.10 3.32 -3.31
CA THR A 109 -16.61 2.72 -2.08
C THR A 109 -16.96 3.79 -1.04
N PHE A 110 -17.91 3.45 -0.13
CA PHE A 110 -18.56 4.43 0.77
C PHE A 110 -18.82 3.85 2.17
N HIS A 111 -18.11 2.80 2.55
CA HIS A 111 -18.30 2.19 3.87
C HIS A 111 -17.54 2.96 4.95
N SER A 112 -17.98 2.84 6.21
CA SER A 112 -17.35 3.50 7.35
C SER A 112 -16.04 2.86 7.82
N THR A 113 -15.72 1.64 7.37
CA THR A 113 -14.43 0.98 7.63
C THR A 113 -13.44 1.26 6.51
N GLY A 114 -12.13 1.18 6.82
CA GLY A 114 -11.09 1.37 5.82
C GLY A 114 -11.11 0.28 4.75
N GLU A 115 -10.94 0.70 3.49
CA GLU A 115 -10.95 -0.15 2.32
C GLU A 115 -9.73 0.14 1.44
N MET A 116 -9.08 -0.91 0.95
CA MET A 116 -7.83 -0.77 0.21
C MET A 116 -7.85 -1.62 -1.06
N PRO A 117 -7.60 -1.03 -2.24
CA PRO A 117 -7.54 -1.76 -3.49
C PRO A 117 -6.35 -2.71 -3.50
N MET A 118 -6.51 -3.85 -4.16
CA MET A 118 -5.45 -4.84 -4.30
C MET A 118 -5.10 -5.12 -5.75
N ASP A 119 -6.09 -5.31 -6.62
CA ASP A 119 -5.89 -5.60 -8.03
C ASP A 119 -7.11 -5.23 -8.85
N PHE A 120 -6.96 -5.16 -10.16
CA PHE A 120 -8.06 -5.17 -11.11
C PHE A 120 -8.37 -6.60 -11.56
N THR A 121 -9.60 -6.85 -11.98
CA THR A 121 -9.89 -8.03 -12.80
C THR A 121 -9.19 -7.91 -14.15
N ILE A 122 -8.86 -9.04 -14.79
CA ILE A 122 -8.07 -9.06 -16.03
C ILE A 122 -8.74 -8.29 -17.18
N ASP A 123 -10.07 -8.24 -17.21
CA ASP A 123 -10.87 -7.43 -18.13
C ASP A 123 -10.94 -5.94 -17.75
N ASN A 124 -10.30 -5.55 -16.65
CA ASN A 124 -10.32 -4.20 -16.06
C ASN A 124 -11.72 -3.68 -15.68
N ALA A 125 -12.72 -4.54 -15.66
CA ALA A 125 -14.09 -4.15 -15.38
C ALA A 125 -14.34 -3.91 -13.88
N ASN A 126 -13.60 -4.58 -13.00
CA ASN A 126 -13.76 -4.49 -11.56
C ASN A 126 -12.41 -4.33 -10.86
N ILE A 127 -12.48 -3.85 -9.62
CA ILE A 127 -11.35 -3.75 -8.68
C ILE A 127 -11.64 -4.66 -7.49
N ILE A 128 -10.70 -5.55 -7.13
CA ILE A 128 -10.76 -6.28 -5.88
C ILE A 128 -10.11 -5.45 -4.77
N PHE A 129 -10.71 -5.48 -3.60
CA PHE A 129 -10.27 -4.71 -2.46
C PHE A 129 -10.50 -5.44 -1.13
N TYR A 130 -9.67 -5.12 -0.17
CA TYR A 130 -9.82 -5.54 1.22
C TYR A 130 -10.70 -4.54 1.98
N GLY A 131 -11.59 -5.03 2.85
CA GLY A 131 -12.40 -4.18 3.72
C GLY A 131 -13.03 -4.97 4.85
N GLY A 132 -13.09 -4.38 6.05
CA GLY A 132 -13.71 -4.97 7.24
C GLY A 132 -15.19 -4.63 7.35
N ARG A 133 -15.98 -4.86 6.29
CA ARG A 133 -17.38 -4.43 6.25
C ARG A 133 -18.32 -5.24 7.14
N GLN A 134 -17.94 -6.45 7.50
CA GLN A 134 -18.74 -7.35 8.31
C GLN A 134 -18.32 -7.37 9.78
N ASP A 135 -17.22 -6.70 10.10
CA ASP A 135 -16.75 -6.61 11.46
C ASP A 135 -17.58 -5.56 12.22
N ASP A 136 -18.35 -6.00 13.20
CA ASP A 136 -18.99 -5.09 14.15
C ASP A 136 -17.91 -4.49 15.05
N VAL A 137 -17.89 -3.16 15.16
CA VAL A 137 -16.95 -2.43 16.04
C VAL A 137 -16.99 -2.92 17.48
N ARG A 138 -18.11 -3.48 17.91
CA ARG A 138 -18.29 -4.06 19.25
C ARG A 138 -17.67 -5.45 19.40
N ASN A 139 -17.36 -6.12 18.30
CA ASN A 139 -16.76 -7.46 18.28
C ASN A 139 -15.23 -7.40 18.23
N GLN A 140 -14.63 -6.31 18.69
CA GLN A 140 -13.17 -6.19 18.76
C GLN A 140 -12.61 -7.21 19.73
N GLN A 141 -12.12 -8.31 19.18
CA GLN A 141 -11.34 -9.29 19.91
C GLN A 141 -9.87 -8.86 19.90
N PHE A 142 -9.18 -9.15 20.97
CA PHE A 142 -7.74 -8.97 21.00
C PHE A 142 -7.06 -10.15 20.26
N PRO A 143 -6.02 -9.88 19.44
CA PRO A 143 -5.41 -8.58 19.13
C PRO A 143 -6.26 -7.77 18.16
N VAL A 144 -6.28 -6.46 18.41
CA VAL A 144 -7.04 -5.50 17.60
C VAL A 144 -6.55 -5.47 16.17
N GLY A 145 -7.46 -5.51 15.27
CA GLY A 145 -7.24 -5.42 13.83
C GLY A 145 -8.21 -6.35 13.13
N GLY A 146 -9.29 -5.80 12.55
CA GLY A 146 -10.30 -6.57 11.86
C GLY A 146 -9.67 -7.51 10.83
N LEU A 147 -10.20 -8.73 10.77
CA LEU A 147 -9.90 -9.67 9.71
C LEU A 147 -10.90 -9.35 8.59
N GLY A 148 -10.55 -8.34 7.78
CA GLY A 148 -11.43 -7.91 6.70
C GLY A 148 -11.56 -8.96 5.60
N GLU A 149 -12.59 -8.82 4.79
CA GLU A 149 -12.94 -9.74 3.72
C GLU A 149 -12.44 -9.22 2.38
N LEU A 150 -12.48 -10.08 1.36
CA LEU A 150 -12.23 -9.73 -0.02
C LEU A 150 -13.53 -9.35 -0.73
N TYR A 151 -13.54 -8.17 -1.34
CA TYR A 151 -14.65 -7.63 -2.12
C TYR A 151 -14.23 -7.31 -3.54
N THR A 152 -15.21 -7.09 -4.40
CA THR A 152 -15.05 -6.50 -5.73
C THR A 152 -16.03 -5.36 -5.91
N VAL A 153 -15.63 -4.32 -6.67
CA VAL A 153 -16.47 -3.18 -7.06
C VAL A 153 -16.24 -2.87 -8.53
N PRO A 154 -17.30 -2.54 -9.32
CA PRO A 154 -17.10 -2.11 -10.70
C PRO A 154 -16.22 -0.85 -10.79
N ALA A 155 -15.25 -0.83 -11.72
CA ALA A 155 -14.35 0.31 -11.92
C ALA A 155 -15.10 1.59 -12.39
N LYS A 156 -16.33 1.42 -12.87
CA LYS A 156 -17.23 2.54 -13.24
C LYS A 156 -18.16 2.98 -12.11
N GLY A 157 -17.98 2.42 -10.91
CA GLY A 157 -18.87 2.59 -9.77
C GLY A 157 -20.03 1.60 -9.78
N GLY A 158 -20.62 1.39 -8.62
CA GLY A 158 -21.70 0.45 -8.43
C GLY A 158 -21.65 -0.22 -7.05
N ARG A 159 -22.44 -1.27 -6.89
CA ARG A 159 -22.53 -2.00 -5.62
C ARG A 159 -21.33 -2.95 -5.46
N PRO A 160 -20.58 -2.85 -4.37
CA PRO A 160 -19.57 -3.86 -4.03
C PRO A 160 -20.19 -5.22 -3.72
N LEU A 161 -19.51 -6.28 -4.15
CA LEU A 161 -19.87 -7.67 -3.88
C LEU A 161 -18.75 -8.36 -3.10
N ARG A 162 -19.08 -9.16 -2.11
CA ARG A 162 -18.10 -9.97 -1.37
C ARG A 162 -17.71 -11.19 -2.19
N LEU A 163 -16.40 -11.40 -2.36
CA LEU A 163 -15.83 -12.57 -3.04
C LEU A 163 -15.45 -13.67 -2.05
N SER A 164 -14.95 -13.31 -0.88
CA SER A 164 -14.50 -14.27 0.14
C SER A 164 -14.61 -13.65 1.53
N THR A 165 -14.85 -14.51 2.52
CA THR A 165 -14.80 -14.16 3.95
C THR A 165 -13.41 -14.30 4.55
N ILE A 166 -12.46 -14.86 3.81
CA ILE A 166 -11.07 -15.04 4.27
C ILE A 166 -10.32 -13.71 4.20
N ALA A 167 -9.58 -13.40 5.24
CA ALA A 167 -8.73 -12.22 5.29
C ALA A 167 -7.52 -12.38 4.36
N MET A 168 -7.67 -11.91 3.12
CA MET A 168 -6.63 -11.93 2.10
C MET A 168 -5.92 -10.59 2.04
N GLN A 169 -4.60 -10.61 2.01
CA GLN A 169 -3.77 -9.42 1.79
C GLN A 169 -2.87 -9.60 0.58
N ALA A 170 -2.49 -8.52 -0.08
CA ALA A 170 -1.71 -8.52 -1.31
C ALA A 170 -2.27 -9.45 -2.40
N ALA A 171 -3.60 -9.54 -2.49
CA ALA A 171 -4.30 -10.40 -3.44
C ALA A 171 -4.05 -9.93 -4.89
N ARG A 172 -3.63 -10.86 -5.77
CA ARG A 172 -3.31 -10.60 -7.18
C ARG A 172 -3.87 -11.71 -8.06
N TYR A 173 -4.51 -11.32 -9.16
CA TYR A 173 -4.96 -12.28 -10.18
C TYR A 173 -3.78 -12.88 -10.94
N ASN A 174 -3.91 -14.14 -11.32
CA ASN A 174 -3.04 -14.70 -12.36
C ASN A 174 -3.40 -14.10 -13.74
N PRO A 175 -2.51 -14.17 -14.74
CA PRO A 175 -2.79 -13.61 -16.07
C PRO A 175 -4.02 -14.19 -16.78
N ALA A 176 -4.46 -15.38 -16.41
CA ALA A 176 -5.68 -15.99 -16.94
C ALA A 176 -6.96 -15.51 -16.25
N GLY A 177 -6.86 -14.78 -15.13
CA GLY A 177 -8.02 -14.31 -14.34
C GLY A 177 -8.79 -15.39 -13.60
N THR A 178 -8.20 -16.58 -13.43
CA THR A 178 -8.85 -17.76 -12.83
C THR A 178 -8.47 -17.99 -11.38
N LEU A 179 -7.31 -17.51 -10.97
CA LEU A 179 -6.77 -17.68 -9.62
C LEU A 179 -6.33 -16.34 -9.05
N ILE A 180 -6.47 -16.21 -7.74
CA ILE A 180 -5.93 -15.10 -6.94
C ILE A 180 -4.86 -15.68 -6.02
N ALA A 181 -3.62 -15.20 -6.11
CA ALA A 181 -2.59 -15.45 -5.11
C ALA A 181 -2.68 -14.39 -4.02
N TYR A 182 -2.51 -14.78 -2.77
CA TYR A 182 -2.57 -13.89 -1.63
C TYR A 182 -1.72 -14.44 -0.48
N HIS A 183 -1.38 -13.60 0.48
CA HIS A 183 -0.98 -14.09 1.80
C HIS A 183 -2.14 -13.94 2.77
N ASP A 184 -2.30 -14.90 3.65
CA ASP A 184 -3.37 -14.90 4.63
C ASP A 184 -3.07 -13.93 5.79
N ARG A 185 -4.10 -13.63 6.57
CA ARG A 185 -3.98 -12.92 7.83
C ARG A 185 -4.74 -13.69 8.90
N LYS A 186 -4.00 -14.38 9.74
CA LYS A 186 -4.55 -15.21 10.83
C LYS A 186 -4.77 -14.43 12.12
N GLY A 187 -4.17 -13.24 12.23
CA GLY A 187 -4.24 -12.40 13.42
C GLY A 187 -3.39 -11.14 13.28
N TYR A 188 -3.02 -10.57 14.41
CA TYR A 188 -2.10 -9.43 14.45
C TYR A 188 -0.66 -9.96 14.50
N GLU A 189 0.15 -9.54 13.52
CA GLU A 189 1.58 -9.76 13.50
C GLU A 189 2.30 -8.42 13.30
N ASP A 190 3.35 -8.18 14.07
CA ASP A 190 4.17 -6.99 13.92
C ASP A 190 5.04 -7.12 12.67
N ASN A 191 4.81 -6.28 11.68
CA ASN A 191 5.56 -6.27 10.43
C ASN A 191 7.05 -5.95 10.56
N TYR A 192 7.46 -5.44 11.72
CA TYR A 192 8.86 -5.10 12.00
C TYR A 192 9.61 -6.19 12.78
N ARG A 193 8.92 -7.24 13.22
CA ARG A 193 9.58 -8.39 13.84
C ARG A 193 10.29 -9.23 12.78
N LYS A 194 11.51 -9.63 13.09
CA LYS A 194 12.34 -10.51 12.27
C LYS A 194 12.43 -11.89 12.90
N HIS A 195 12.55 -12.91 12.06
CA HIS A 195 12.78 -14.30 12.48
C HIS A 195 11.75 -14.82 13.48
N HIS A 196 10.51 -14.37 13.30
CA HIS A 196 9.42 -14.74 14.18
C HIS A 196 8.69 -15.95 13.62
N THR A 197 8.53 -16.97 14.44
CA THR A 197 7.69 -18.13 14.14
C THR A 197 6.51 -18.11 15.11
N SER A 198 5.30 -18.11 14.57
CA SER A 198 4.06 -18.15 15.36
C SER A 198 2.92 -18.73 14.56
N SER A 199 1.81 -19.03 15.22
CA SER A 199 0.60 -19.50 14.57
C SER A 199 -0.11 -18.43 13.73
N VAL A 200 0.34 -17.17 13.78
CA VAL A 200 -0.22 -16.05 13.02
C VAL A 200 0.69 -15.53 11.91
N THR A 201 1.86 -16.16 11.71
CA THR A 201 2.71 -15.87 10.53
C THR A 201 1.95 -16.17 9.25
N ARG A 202 2.24 -15.39 8.22
CA ARG A 202 1.53 -15.45 6.95
C ARG A 202 2.04 -16.59 6.09
N ASP A 203 1.13 -17.19 5.36
CA ASP A 203 1.43 -18.18 4.33
C ASP A 203 0.90 -17.72 2.98
N ILE A 204 1.49 -18.27 1.91
CA ILE A 204 1.03 -18.04 0.55
C ILE A 204 -0.05 -19.05 0.18
N TRP A 205 -1.14 -18.52 -0.34
CA TRP A 205 -2.32 -19.28 -0.78
C TRP A 205 -2.75 -18.87 -2.18
N THR A 206 -3.51 -19.72 -2.82
CA THR A 206 -4.32 -19.38 -3.99
C THR A 206 -5.80 -19.61 -3.70
N PHE A 207 -6.63 -18.77 -4.32
CA PHE A 207 -8.08 -18.81 -4.28
C PHE A 207 -8.64 -18.84 -5.70
N ASN A 208 -9.55 -19.74 -5.98
CA ASN A 208 -10.32 -19.78 -7.22
C ASN A 208 -11.70 -19.20 -6.97
N PRO A 209 -12.02 -17.98 -7.48
CA PRO A 209 -13.31 -17.34 -7.24
C PRO A 209 -14.51 -18.11 -7.83
N ALA A 210 -14.31 -18.89 -8.89
CA ALA A 210 -15.38 -19.63 -9.56
C ALA A 210 -15.77 -20.91 -8.81
N THR A 211 -14.79 -21.67 -8.28
CA THR A 211 -15.00 -22.91 -7.55
C THR A 211 -15.05 -22.74 -6.03
N GLN A 212 -14.63 -21.55 -5.53
CA GLN A 212 -14.47 -21.24 -4.11
C GLN A 212 -13.43 -22.13 -3.41
N GLU A 213 -12.48 -22.65 -4.15
CA GLU A 213 -11.41 -23.51 -3.63
C GLU A 213 -10.20 -22.68 -3.19
N TYR A 214 -9.62 -23.06 -2.06
CA TYR A 214 -8.43 -22.47 -1.45
C TYR A 214 -7.32 -23.52 -1.41
N LYS A 215 -6.12 -23.14 -1.80
CA LYS A 215 -4.94 -24.00 -1.76
C LYS A 215 -3.78 -23.29 -1.13
N GLN A 216 -3.25 -23.86 -0.03
CA GLN A 216 -2.00 -23.41 0.57
C GLN A 216 -0.82 -23.81 -0.30
N LEU A 217 0.13 -22.90 -0.50
CA LEU A 217 1.33 -23.11 -1.32
C LEU A 217 2.60 -23.13 -0.49
N SER A 218 2.70 -22.31 0.57
CA SER A 218 3.84 -22.33 1.47
C SER A 218 3.45 -22.88 2.84
N THR A 219 4.40 -23.50 3.52
CA THR A 219 4.22 -24.12 4.84
C THR A 219 5.38 -23.81 5.78
N PHE A 220 6.16 -22.79 5.46
CA PHE A 220 7.23 -22.33 6.32
C PHE A 220 6.65 -21.72 7.60
N SER A 221 7.25 -22.01 8.76
CA SER A 221 6.73 -21.56 10.06
C SER A 221 6.97 -20.07 10.36
N GLY A 222 7.74 -19.36 9.53
CA GLY A 222 7.97 -17.92 9.57
C GLY A 222 7.08 -17.16 8.56
N GLU A 223 7.51 -15.97 8.20
CA GLU A 223 6.76 -15.07 7.33
C GLU A 223 6.98 -15.35 5.84
N ASP A 224 5.88 -15.63 5.13
CA ASP A 224 5.79 -15.64 3.67
C ASP A 224 4.73 -14.62 3.22
N ARG A 225 5.09 -13.68 2.32
CA ARG A 225 4.18 -12.58 1.97
C ARG A 225 4.37 -12.01 0.57
N ASN A 226 3.41 -11.17 0.14
CA ASN A 226 3.42 -10.40 -1.10
C ASN A 226 3.60 -11.26 -2.36
N PRO A 227 2.73 -12.26 -2.61
CA PRO A 227 2.82 -13.08 -3.80
C PRO A 227 2.48 -12.29 -5.06
N ILE A 228 3.20 -12.59 -6.15
CA ILE A 228 2.90 -12.11 -7.50
C ILE A 228 3.09 -13.25 -8.49
N PHE A 229 2.22 -13.33 -9.49
CA PHE A 229 2.39 -14.28 -10.59
C PHE A 229 3.44 -13.79 -11.59
N SER A 230 4.16 -14.74 -12.17
CA SER A 230 4.93 -14.50 -13.38
C SER A 230 4.00 -14.13 -14.54
N LYS A 231 4.56 -13.49 -15.58
CA LYS A 231 3.80 -13.06 -16.76
C LYS A 231 3.10 -14.23 -17.50
N ASP A 232 3.68 -15.42 -17.46
CA ASP A 232 3.08 -16.64 -18.04
C ASP A 232 2.12 -17.36 -17.09
N GLY A 233 2.00 -16.89 -15.83
CA GLY A 233 1.11 -17.47 -14.80
C GLY A 233 1.57 -18.78 -14.19
N ASN A 234 2.75 -19.30 -14.57
CA ASN A 234 3.23 -20.63 -14.15
C ASN A 234 4.03 -20.61 -12.84
N THR A 235 4.49 -19.43 -12.43
CA THR A 235 5.33 -19.26 -11.23
C THR A 235 4.72 -18.18 -10.34
N ILE A 236 4.86 -18.35 -9.04
CA ILE A 236 4.54 -17.33 -8.03
C ILE A 236 5.85 -16.94 -7.34
N TYR A 237 6.17 -15.65 -7.36
CA TYR A 237 7.24 -15.05 -6.58
C TYR A 237 6.66 -14.49 -5.30
N TYR A 238 7.35 -14.67 -4.19
CA TYR A 238 6.92 -14.12 -2.90
C TYR A 238 8.14 -13.85 -2.00
N LEU A 239 7.96 -13.05 -0.97
CA LEU A 239 8.98 -12.77 0.03
C LEU A 239 8.90 -13.79 1.14
N SER A 240 10.03 -14.46 1.48
CA SER A 240 10.13 -15.44 2.55
C SER A 240 11.31 -15.14 3.48
N GLU A 241 11.15 -15.39 4.76
CA GLU A 241 12.21 -15.34 5.77
C GLU A 241 12.91 -16.69 5.98
N GLU A 242 12.60 -17.73 5.22
CA GLU A 242 13.13 -19.10 5.40
C GLU A 242 14.67 -19.14 5.49
N LYS A 243 15.36 -18.24 4.79
CA LYS A 243 16.84 -18.15 4.79
C LYS A 243 17.39 -17.05 5.68
N GLY A 244 16.64 -16.63 6.71
CA GLY A 244 17.10 -15.70 7.75
C GLY A 244 16.81 -14.22 7.48
N SER A 245 16.57 -13.81 6.25
CA SER A 245 16.09 -12.47 5.89
C SER A 245 15.13 -12.61 4.71
N TYR A 246 14.34 -11.57 4.45
CA TYR A 246 13.44 -11.63 3.30
C TYR A 246 14.19 -11.80 2.00
N ASN A 247 13.88 -12.87 1.28
CA ASN A 247 14.37 -13.22 -0.06
C ASN A 247 13.16 -13.55 -0.94
N ILE A 248 13.38 -13.54 -2.25
CA ILE A 248 12.39 -13.97 -3.26
C ILE A 248 12.69 -15.41 -3.67
#